data_1c5adfc04e910f31061d773644398c25
#
_entry.id   1c5adfc04e910f31061d773644398c25
#
_cell.length_a   1.000
_cell.length_b   1.000
_cell.length_c   1.000
_cell.angle_alpha   90.00
_cell.angle_beta   90.00
_cell.angle_gamma   90.00
#
_symmetry.space_group_name_H-M   'P 1'
#
loop_
_entity.id
_entity.type
_entity.pdbx_description
1 polymer ?
#
loop_
_entity_poly.entity_id
_entity_poly.type
_entity_poly.pdbx_seq_one_letter_code
_entity_poly.pdbx_strand_id
1 'polypeptide(L)'
;MQIKHLSAQIDLIEEQLSEIDKKIEEFSIENNSPILSIPGISHFSGTSILAELGDISNYSKPSQIIKFAGVAPLHYESSQFNAQHTAITKKESKYLRKTLYQIILPVIKYNPVFKKYYQLKISQGKGHRCAQGHCVRKLLRIIYHLLKTNQQFDPQLLR
;
A
#
# COMPACT_ATOMS: atom_id res chain seq x y z
N MET A 1 40.67 0.90 14.84
CA MET A 1 39.99 1.98 15.57
C MET A 1 38.67 2.38 14.85
N GLN A 2 38.68 2.68 13.57
CA GLN A 2 37.45 3.07 12.79
C GLN A 2 36.34 2.01 12.77
N ILE A 3 36.64 0.71 12.62
CA ILE A 3 35.66 -0.37 12.58
C ILE A 3 34.86 -0.46 13.89
N LYS A 4 35.53 -0.35 15.05
CA LYS A 4 34.85 -0.35 16.36
C LYS A 4 33.90 0.85 16.52
N HIS A 5 34.30 2.00 15.97
CA HIS A 5 33.47 3.21 16.03
C HIS A 5 32.22 3.09 15.14
N LEU A 6 32.40 2.54 13.94
CA LEU A 6 31.26 2.26 13.03
C LEU A 6 30.31 1.20 13.60
N SER A 7 30.84 0.15 14.24
CA SER A 7 30.01 -0.87 14.91
C SER A 7 29.16 -0.22 16.01
N ALA A 8 29.75 0.58 16.89
CA ALA A 8 29.03 1.27 17.95
C ALA A 8 27.96 2.24 17.42
N GLN A 9 28.19 2.88 16.27
CA GLN A 9 27.19 3.72 15.62
C GLN A 9 26.02 2.90 15.06
N ILE A 10 26.29 1.72 14.49
CA ILE A 10 25.25 0.81 14.00
C ILE A 10 24.39 0.34 15.18
N ASP A 11 25.01 -0.13 16.27
CA ASP A 11 24.33 -0.62 17.46
C ASP A 11 23.39 0.47 18.04
N LEU A 12 23.88 1.71 18.12
CA LEU A 12 23.07 2.84 18.60
C LEU A 12 21.88 3.13 17.69
N ILE A 13 22.05 3.09 16.36
CA ILE A 13 20.99 3.32 15.39
C ILE A 13 19.96 2.19 15.47
N GLU A 14 20.37 0.95 15.63
CA GLU A 14 19.47 -0.20 15.79
C GLU A 14 18.62 -0.08 17.06
N GLU A 15 19.21 0.37 18.18
CA GLU A 15 18.49 0.65 19.41
C GLU A 15 17.43 1.74 19.21
N GLN A 16 17.80 2.86 18.60
CA GLN A 16 16.88 3.96 18.28
C GLN A 16 15.74 3.53 17.35
N LEU A 17 16.03 2.71 16.34
CA LEU A 17 15.01 2.17 15.45
C LEU A 17 14.04 1.26 16.20
N SER A 18 14.54 0.40 17.12
CA SER A 18 13.71 -0.46 17.94
C SER A 18 12.76 0.34 18.84
N GLU A 19 13.23 1.45 19.42
CA GLU A 19 12.36 2.35 20.21
C GLU A 19 11.27 3.00 19.36
N ILE A 20 11.61 3.44 18.14
CA ILE A 20 10.65 4.05 17.22
C ILE A 20 9.61 3.01 16.78
N ASP A 21 10.03 1.79 16.46
CA ASP A 21 9.13 0.71 16.05
C ASP A 21 8.12 0.37 17.17
N LYS A 22 8.56 0.32 18.44
CA LYS A 22 7.67 0.14 19.59
C LYS A 22 6.62 1.25 19.70
N LYS A 23 7.03 2.51 19.58
CA LYS A 23 6.11 3.66 19.63
C LYS A 23 5.09 3.63 18.48
N ILE A 24 5.53 3.22 17.29
CA ILE A 24 4.62 3.06 16.13
C ILE A 24 3.60 1.95 16.40
N GLU A 25 4.04 0.83 16.99
CA GLU A 25 3.16 -0.27 17.34
C GLU A 25 2.12 0.15 18.40
N GLU A 26 2.55 0.78 19.48
CA GLU A 26 1.68 1.33 20.53
C GLU A 26 0.64 2.30 19.93
N PHE A 27 1.08 3.27 19.15
CA PHE A 27 0.20 4.22 18.48
C PHE A 27 -0.78 3.52 17.53
N SER A 28 -0.33 2.51 16.82
CA SER A 28 -1.16 1.73 15.89
C SER A 28 -2.24 0.93 16.62
N ILE A 29 -1.92 0.36 17.79
CA ILE A 29 -2.86 -0.37 18.65
C ILE A 29 -3.91 0.58 19.22
N GLU A 30 -3.49 1.72 19.74
CA GLU A 30 -4.40 2.74 20.30
C GLU A 30 -5.40 3.25 19.25
N ASN A 31 -4.95 3.48 18.02
CA ASN A 31 -5.82 3.96 16.94
C ASN A 31 -6.71 2.87 16.34
N ASN A 32 -6.40 1.59 16.57
CA ASN A 32 -7.18 0.42 16.14
C ASN A 32 -7.78 0.54 14.72
N SER A 33 -6.98 0.99 13.77
CA SER A 33 -7.46 1.25 12.42
C SER A 33 -7.88 -0.03 11.69
N PRO A 34 -9.03 -0.05 11.01
CA PRO A 34 -9.53 -1.23 10.30
C PRO A 34 -8.60 -1.72 9.19
N ILE A 35 -7.65 -0.92 8.69
CA ILE A 35 -6.71 -1.37 7.67
C ILE A 35 -5.72 -2.43 8.19
N LEU A 36 -5.49 -2.48 9.50
CA LEU A 36 -4.63 -3.49 10.14
C LEU A 36 -5.24 -4.90 10.09
N SER A 37 -6.54 -5.01 9.87
CA SER A 37 -7.21 -6.29 9.67
C SER A 37 -6.92 -6.94 8.31
N ILE A 38 -6.29 -6.22 7.38
CA ILE A 38 -5.92 -6.76 6.07
C ILE A 38 -4.69 -7.67 6.23
N PRO A 39 -4.78 -8.98 5.94
CA PRO A 39 -3.63 -9.87 6.02
C PRO A 39 -2.47 -9.40 5.14
N GLY A 40 -1.29 -9.24 5.74
CA GLY A 40 -0.08 -8.76 5.07
C GLY A 40 0.22 -7.28 5.29
N ILE A 41 -0.62 -6.54 6.01
CA ILE A 41 -0.33 -5.19 6.49
C ILE A 41 0.16 -5.28 7.95
N SER A 42 1.36 -4.76 8.22
CA SER A 42 1.93 -4.62 9.56
C SER A 42 1.54 -3.30 10.21
N HIS A 43 1.74 -3.18 11.53
CA HIS A 43 1.53 -1.92 12.27
C HIS A 43 2.30 -0.77 11.63
N PHE A 44 3.59 -0.95 11.33
CA PHE A 44 4.41 0.05 10.67
C PHE A 44 3.84 0.50 9.31
N SER A 45 3.51 -0.46 8.44
CA SER A 45 3.01 -0.12 7.10
C SER A 45 1.60 0.46 7.14
N GLY A 46 0.75 0.00 8.04
CA GLY A 46 -0.58 0.55 8.26
C GLY A 46 -0.51 2.00 8.72
N THR A 47 0.29 2.27 9.74
CA THR A 47 0.51 3.65 10.25
C THR A 47 1.12 4.56 9.18
N SER A 48 2.08 4.06 8.39
CA SER A 48 2.65 4.83 7.27
C SER A 48 1.60 5.20 6.21
N ILE A 49 0.70 4.28 5.88
CA ILE A 49 -0.40 4.55 4.94
C ILE A 49 -1.36 5.60 5.51
N LEU A 50 -1.74 5.48 6.79
CA LEU A 50 -2.64 6.43 7.45
C LEU A 50 -2.02 7.81 7.53
N ALA A 51 -0.74 7.92 7.90
CA ALA A 51 -0.02 9.18 7.96
C ALA A 51 0.04 9.91 6.60
N GLU A 52 0.23 9.16 5.52
CA GLU A 52 0.26 9.71 4.16
C GLU A 52 -1.13 10.09 3.61
N LEU A 53 -2.16 9.31 3.93
CA LEU A 53 -3.53 9.60 3.50
C LEU A 53 -4.16 10.74 4.29
N GLY A 54 -3.80 10.88 5.56
CA GLY A 54 -4.46 11.81 6.47
C GLY A 54 -5.94 11.47 6.68
N ASP A 55 -6.77 12.50 6.82
CA ASP A 55 -8.21 12.29 7.01
C ASP A 55 -8.89 11.79 5.72
N ILE A 56 -9.46 10.58 5.82
CA ILE A 56 -10.18 9.94 4.71
C ILE A 56 -11.43 10.73 4.29
N SER A 57 -11.95 11.62 5.14
CA SER A 57 -13.11 12.46 4.81
C SER A 57 -12.83 13.40 3.64
N ASN A 58 -11.57 13.79 3.44
CA ASN A 58 -11.11 14.64 2.33
C ASN A 58 -11.25 13.98 0.95
N TYR A 59 -11.50 12.67 0.91
CA TYR A 59 -11.67 11.94 -0.34
C TYR A 59 -13.12 11.52 -0.51
N SER A 60 -13.79 12.00 -1.56
CA SER A 60 -15.19 11.66 -1.85
C SER A 60 -15.36 10.31 -2.56
N LYS A 61 -14.29 9.79 -3.18
CA LYS A 61 -14.31 8.52 -3.93
C LYS A 61 -12.93 7.85 -4.01
N PRO A 62 -12.89 6.50 -4.15
CA PRO A 62 -11.63 5.74 -4.15
C PRO A 62 -10.65 6.17 -5.25
N SER A 63 -11.14 6.69 -6.37
CA SER A 63 -10.27 7.15 -7.47
C SER A 63 -9.37 8.31 -7.07
N GLN A 64 -9.75 9.11 -6.08
CA GLN A 64 -8.93 10.22 -5.58
C GLN A 64 -7.70 9.72 -4.83
N ILE A 65 -7.84 8.73 -3.94
CA ILE A 65 -6.67 8.15 -3.25
C ILE A 65 -5.75 7.38 -4.22
N ILE A 66 -6.31 6.75 -5.26
CA ILE A 66 -5.53 6.09 -6.32
C ILE A 66 -4.70 7.13 -7.09
N LYS A 67 -5.28 8.31 -7.34
CA LYS A 67 -4.63 9.43 -8.01
C LYS A 67 -3.57 10.04 -7.10
N PHE A 68 -3.89 10.25 -5.82
CA PHE A 68 -2.97 10.75 -4.80
C PHE A 68 -1.76 9.82 -4.60
N ALA A 69 -1.95 8.50 -4.61
CA ALA A 69 -0.85 7.54 -4.59
C ALA A 69 -0.03 7.51 -5.91
N GLY A 70 -0.50 8.20 -6.96
CA GLY A 70 0.16 8.23 -8.26
C GLY A 70 0.19 6.87 -8.98
N VAL A 71 -0.78 5.98 -8.68
CA VAL A 71 -0.91 4.65 -9.29
C VAL A 71 -2.06 4.55 -10.27
N ALA A 72 -2.71 5.67 -10.58
CA ALA A 72 -3.69 5.74 -11.64
C ALA A 72 -3.02 5.49 -13.01
N PRO A 73 -3.66 4.74 -13.93
CA PRO A 73 -3.16 4.61 -15.29
C PRO A 73 -3.21 5.97 -15.99
N LEU A 74 -2.18 6.28 -16.74
CA LEU A 74 -2.22 7.41 -17.68
C LEU A 74 -3.10 7.03 -18.85
N HIS A 75 -4.19 7.73 -19.06
CA HIS A 75 -4.97 7.63 -20.28
C HIS A 75 -4.37 8.57 -21.31
N TYR A 76 -3.75 8.02 -22.33
CA TYR A 76 -3.45 8.74 -23.55
C TYR A 76 -4.53 8.36 -24.55
N GLU A 77 -5.57 9.16 -24.62
CA GLU A 77 -6.55 9.12 -25.69
C GLU A 77 -6.21 10.28 -26.65
N SER A 78 -5.55 9.95 -27.75
CA SER A 78 -5.67 10.74 -28.96
C SER A 78 -6.64 9.99 -29.88
N SER A 79 -7.41 10.71 -30.67
CA SER A 79 -8.52 10.19 -31.47
C SER A 79 -8.21 9.02 -32.44
N GLN A 80 -6.96 8.59 -32.52
CA GLN A 80 -6.51 7.52 -33.41
C GLN A 80 -5.54 6.50 -32.77
N PHE A 81 -5.17 6.64 -31.46
CA PHE A 81 -4.17 5.76 -30.84
C PHE A 81 -4.60 5.29 -29.45
N ASN A 82 -4.94 4.00 -29.35
CA ASN A 82 -5.13 3.31 -28.08
C ASN A 82 -3.80 2.67 -27.66
N ALA A 83 -3.10 3.26 -26.69
CA ALA A 83 -1.87 2.69 -26.16
C ALA A 83 -2.16 1.37 -25.40
N GLN A 84 -1.61 0.26 -25.89
CA GLN A 84 -1.72 -1.06 -25.24
C GLN A 84 -1.04 -1.13 -23.86
N HIS A 85 -0.10 -0.22 -23.58
CA HIS A 85 0.61 -0.14 -22.32
C HIS A 85 0.53 1.29 -21.76
N THR A 86 -0.27 1.46 -20.72
CA THR A 86 -0.37 2.73 -20.01
C THR A 86 0.53 2.74 -18.76
N ALA A 87 1.44 3.72 -18.71
CA ALA A 87 2.23 3.98 -17.50
C ALA A 87 1.33 4.51 -16.36
N ILE A 88 1.81 4.47 -15.14
CA ILE A 88 1.16 5.12 -13.99
C ILE A 88 1.57 6.59 -13.91
N THR A 89 0.71 7.44 -13.32
CA THR A 89 0.91 8.90 -13.27
C THR A 89 2.15 9.34 -12.53
N LYS A 90 2.56 8.60 -11.48
CA LYS A 90 3.69 8.90 -10.58
C LYS A 90 3.69 10.31 -9.98
N LYS A 91 2.58 11.03 -10.07
CA LYS A 91 2.36 12.34 -9.47
C LYS A 91 1.98 12.17 -7.99
N GLU A 92 2.12 13.22 -7.21
CA GLU A 92 1.72 13.33 -5.80
C GLU A 92 2.55 12.45 -4.85
N SER A 93 1.97 11.70 -3.88
CA SER A 93 2.77 11.04 -2.84
C SER A 93 3.65 9.90 -3.35
N LYS A 94 4.96 10.16 -3.41
CA LYS A 94 5.97 9.12 -3.68
C LYS A 94 6.13 8.14 -2.53
N TYR A 95 5.91 8.59 -1.29
CA TYR A 95 6.06 7.78 -0.08
C TYR A 95 4.93 6.77 0.04
N LEU A 96 3.68 7.19 -0.10
CA LEU A 96 2.53 6.29 -0.15
C LEU A 96 2.70 5.22 -1.24
N ARG A 97 3.11 5.63 -2.44
CA ARG A 97 3.36 4.68 -3.53
C ARG A 97 4.46 3.68 -3.19
N LYS A 98 5.58 4.12 -2.59
CA LYS A 98 6.66 3.24 -2.14
C LYS A 98 6.14 2.20 -1.15
N THR A 99 5.45 2.64 -0.09
CA THR A 99 4.87 1.77 0.93
C THR A 99 3.92 0.75 0.31
N LEU A 100 3.01 1.18 -0.57
CA LEU A 100 2.05 0.29 -1.25
C LEU A 100 2.75 -0.80 -2.08
N TYR A 101 3.81 -0.48 -2.82
CA TYR A 101 4.55 -1.48 -3.58
C TYR A 101 5.42 -2.40 -2.71
N GLN A 102 5.84 -1.95 -1.55
CA GLN A 102 6.54 -2.81 -0.57
C GLN A 102 5.60 -3.83 0.07
N ILE A 103 4.39 -3.40 0.47
CA ILE A 103 3.44 -4.27 1.16
C ILE A 103 2.63 -5.16 0.24
N ILE A 104 2.55 -4.85 -1.06
CA ILE A 104 1.68 -5.63 -1.96
C ILE A 104 2.12 -7.09 -2.08
N LEU A 105 3.41 -7.39 -1.94
CA LEU A 105 3.92 -8.77 -1.96
C LEU A 105 3.49 -9.56 -0.72
N PRO A 106 3.69 -9.07 0.51
CA PRO A 106 3.10 -9.69 1.70
C PRO A 106 1.58 -9.86 1.59
N VAL A 107 0.86 -8.83 1.12
CA VAL A 107 -0.60 -8.90 0.95
C VAL A 107 -0.99 -10.00 -0.04
N ILE A 108 -0.32 -10.13 -1.19
CA ILE A 108 -0.57 -11.21 -2.14
C ILE A 108 -0.24 -12.58 -1.52
N LYS A 109 0.81 -12.67 -0.70
CA LYS A 109 1.23 -13.91 -0.07
C LYS A 109 0.25 -14.40 1.00
N TYR A 110 -0.20 -13.51 1.88
CA TYR A 110 -0.97 -13.88 3.07
C TYR A 110 -2.49 -13.71 2.91
N ASN A 111 -2.95 -13.02 1.87
CA ASN A 111 -4.37 -12.78 1.63
C ASN A 111 -4.86 -13.59 0.40
N PRO A 112 -5.73 -14.61 0.59
CA PRO A 112 -6.22 -15.46 -0.50
C PRO A 112 -6.94 -14.70 -1.62
N VAL A 113 -7.65 -13.62 -1.30
CA VAL A 113 -8.37 -12.78 -2.28
C VAL A 113 -7.38 -12.10 -3.22
N PHE A 114 -6.30 -11.56 -2.67
CA PHE A 114 -5.26 -10.90 -3.47
C PHE A 114 -4.42 -11.92 -4.25
N LYS A 115 -4.14 -13.08 -3.67
CA LYS A 115 -3.44 -14.17 -4.36
C LYS A 115 -4.21 -14.61 -5.62
N LYS A 116 -5.52 -14.87 -5.48
CA LYS A 116 -6.39 -15.22 -6.63
C LYS A 116 -6.44 -14.10 -7.67
N TYR A 117 -6.59 -12.86 -7.22
CA TYR A 117 -6.66 -11.71 -8.12
C TYR A 117 -5.35 -11.49 -8.87
N TYR A 118 -4.21 -11.64 -8.21
CA TYR A 118 -2.89 -11.58 -8.82
C TYR A 118 -2.72 -12.66 -9.89
N GLN A 119 -3.03 -13.93 -9.55
CA GLN A 119 -2.97 -15.06 -10.47
C GLN A 119 -3.86 -14.86 -11.70
N LEU A 120 -5.07 -14.34 -11.51
CA LEU A 120 -5.97 -13.96 -12.59
C LEU A 120 -5.33 -12.92 -13.53
N LYS A 121 -4.62 -11.91 -12.98
CA LYS A 121 -3.94 -10.92 -13.84
C LYS A 121 -2.77 -11.52 -14.62
N ILE A 122 -2.04 -12.44 -14.02
CA ILE A 122 -0.99 -13.19 -14.73
C ILE A 122 -1.58 -14.06 -15.83
N SER A 123 -2.66 -14.81 -15.56
CA SER A 123 -3.32 -15.65 -16.59
C SER A 123 -3.91 -14.84 -17.74
N GLN A 124 -4.22 -13.55 -17.53
CA GLN A 124 -4.62 -12.59 -18.56
C GLN A 124 -3.43 -12.02 -19.38
N GLY A 125 -2.23 -12.59 -19.22
CA GLY A 125 -1.03 -12.15 -19.95
C GLY A 125 -0.38 -10.87 -19.41
N LYS A 126 -0.78 -10.40 -18.19
CA LYS A 126 -0.15 -9.22 -17.60
C LYS A 126 1.19 -9.58 -16.96
N GLY A 127 2.24 -8.83 -17.28
CA GLY A 127 3.53 -9.00 -16.61
C GLY A 127 3.46 -8.75 -15.12
N HIS A 128 4.40 -9.32 -14.35
CA HIS A 128 4.46 -9.30 -12.88
C HIS A 128 4.22 -7.90 -12.27
N ARG A 129 4.96 -6.89 -12.71
CA ARG A 129 4.80 -5.50 -12.21
C ARG A 129 3.43 -4.90 -12.54
N CYS A 130 2.88 -5.23 -13.70
CA CYS A 130 1.54 -4.79 -14.09
C CYS A 130 0.48 -5.42 -13.18
N ALA A 131 0.57 -6.73 -12.93
CA ALA A 131 -0.31 -7.46 -12.02
C ALA A 131 -0.25 -6.90 -10.58
N GLN A 132 0.96 -6.58 -10.08
CA GLN A 132 1.13 -5.89 -8.80
C GLN A 132 0.42 -4.53 -8.79
N GLY A 133 0.55 -3.72 -9.84
CA GLY A 133 -0.13 -2.44 -9.97
C GLY A 133 -1.66 -2.57 -9.94
N HIS A 134 -2.22 -3.64 -10.51
CA HIS A 134 -3.64 -3.96 -10.37
C HIS A 134 -4.02 -4.30 -8.93
N CYS A 135 -3.18 -5.07 -8.22
CA CYS A 135 -3.38 -5.39 -6.81
C CYS A 135 -3.30 -4.14 -5.92
N VAL A 136 -2.33 -3.25 -6.15
CA VAL A 136 -2.21 -1.97 -5.43
C VAL A 136 -3.48 -1.13 -5.57
N ARG A 137 -4.02 -0.99 -6.78
CA ARG A 137 -5.27 -0.25 -7.00
C ARG A 137 -6.48 -0.90 -6.33
N LYS A 138 -6.54 -2.25 -6.31
CA LYS A 138 -7.57 -2.99 -5.57
C LYS A 138 -7.41 -2.76 -4.07
N LEU A 139 -6.19 -2.83 -3.54
CA LEU A 139 -5.89 -2.59 -2.13
C LEU A 139 -6.34 -1.19 -1.69
N LEU A 140 -6.02 -0.15 -2.45
CA LEU A 140 -6.46 1.21 -2.14
C LEU A 140 -7.98 1.38 -2.10
N ARG A 141 -8.73 0.70 -2.99
CA ARG A 141 -10.20 0.72 -2.94
C ARG A 141 -10.74 0.09 -1.66
N ILE A 142 -10.10 -1.01 -1.24
CA ILE A 142 -10.46 -1.70 0.01
C ILE A 142 -10.13 -0.82 1.20
N ILE A 143 -8.92 -0.26 1.27
CA ILE A 143 -8.50 0.67 2.33
C ILE A 143 -9.49 1.84 2.42
N TYR A 144 -9.85 2.46 1.30
CA TYR A 144 -10.83 3.52 1.27
C TYR A 144 -12.17 3.10 1.90
N HIS A 145 -12.68 1.93 1.51
CA HIS A 145 -13.95 1.42 2.02
C HIS A 145 -13.87 1.16 3.53
N LEU A 146 -12.84 0.48 4.00
CA LEU A 146 -12.66 0.18 5.41
C LEU A 146 -12.57 1.44 6.27
N LEU A 147 -11.80 2.44 5.82
CA LEU A 147 -11.66 3.71 6.53
C LEU A 147 -12.95 4.53 6.53
N LYS A 148 -13.74 4.52 5.43
CA LYS A 148 -15.02 5.23 5.36
C LYS A 148 -16.13 4.60 6.18
N THR A 149 -16.14 3.27 6.28
CA THR A 149 -17.21 2.52 6.99
C THR A 149 -16.80 2.08 8.39
N ASN A 150 -15.52 2.24 8.74
CA ASN A 150 -14.91 1.73 9.98
C ASN A 150 -15.15 0.22 10.19
N GLN A 151 -15.19 -0.55 9.09
CA GLN A 151 -15.41 -1.99 9.11
C GLN A 151 -14.09 -2.75 9.00
N GLN A 152 -14.01 -3.92 9.63
CA GLN A 152 -12.88 -4.83 9.49
C GLN A 152 -12.89 -5.50 8.11
N PHE A 153 -11.72 -5.93 7.66
CA PHE A 153 -11.57 -6.62 6.39
C PHE A 153 -12.29 -7.97 6.40
N ASP A 154 -13.26 -8.17 5.49
CA ASP A 154 -13.95 -9.42 5.27
C ASP A 154 -13.68 -9.93 3.84
N PRO A 155 -12.97 -11.08 3.70
CA PRO A 155 -12.72 -11.68 2.39
C PRO A 155 -13.99 -12.06 1.62
N GLN A 156 -15.11 -12.30 2.31
CA GLN A 156 -16.37 -12.75 1.69
C GLN A 156 -17.08 -11.62 0.93
N LEU A 157 -16.88 -10.37 1.34
CA LEU A 157 -17.46 -9.19 0.69
C LEU A 157 -16.74 -8.80 -0.61
N LEU A 158 -15.61 -9.44 -0.93
CA LEU A 158 -14.75 -9.08 -2.06
C LEU A 158 -14.82 -10.08 -3.24
N ARG A 159 -16.01 -10.62 -3.48
CA ARG A 159 -16.26 -11.50 -4.63
C ARG A 159 -16.18 -10.81 -5.98
#